data_544a42c8b15d97dcc69e5f2681f43a56
#
_entry.id   544a42c8b15d97dcc69e5f2681f43a56
#
_cell.length_a   1.000
_cell.length_b   1.000
_cell.length_c   1.000
_cell.angle_alpha   90.00
_cell.angle_beta   90.00
_cell.angle_gamma   90.00
#
_symmetry.space_group_name_H-M   'P 1'
#
loop_
_entity.id
_entity.type
_entity.pdbx_description
1 polymer ?
#
loop_
_entity_poly.entity_id
_entity_poly.type
_entity_poly.pdbx_seq_one_letter_code
_entity_poly.pdbx_strand_id
1 'polypeptide(L)'
;MQKIVSRSPGEIFFFGEHAVVYGRRAVVAAIDRWITTTLTKNNDEYVQINSSLGTFNAKLHGLRLDVIKADVHLAPFAHGIERIYKRFGNATGFTAVIESELPVNSGLASSAASSASLLGGVIALMDKTLSEEDMVHLVFRSEIDIQKIGSISGSACTVLRGVVGITGNNFNRLDDIVVE
;
A
#
# COMPACT_ATOMS: atom_id res chain seq x y z
N MET A 1 21.23 8.34 10.04
CA MET A 1 19.75 8.33 9.92
C MET A 1 19.32 6.97 9.37
N GLN A 2 18.31 6.35 9.97
CA GLN A 2 17.79 5.05 9.48
C GLN A 2 17.07 5.28 8.13
N LYS A 3 17.43 4.45 7.13
CA LYS A 3 16.86 4.49 5.79
C LYS A 3 16.29 3.11 5.45
N ILE A 4 15.07 3.08 4.98
CA ILE A 4 14.36 1.87 4.53
C ILE A 4 13.99 2.04 3.06
N VAL A 5 14.17 0.98 2.28
CA VAL A 5 13.65 0.88 0.92
C VAL A 5 12.65 -0.26 0.90
N SER A 6 11.42 0.05 0.56
CA SER A 6 10.32 -0.90 0.41
C SER A 6 9.78 -0.83 -1.00
N ARG A 7 9.37 -1.98 -1.56
CA ARG A 7 8.80 -2.02 -2.90
C ARG A 7 7.66 -3.00 -3.01
N SER A 8 6.70 -2.69 -3.87
CA SER A 8 5.54 -3.53 -4.13
C SER A 8 5.26 -3.57 -5.63
N PRO A 9 4.90 -4.73 -6.19
CA PRO A 9 4.64 -4.90 -7.61
C PRO A 9 3.26 -4.36 -8.01
N GLY A 10 3.07 -4.10 -9.30
CA GLY A 10 1.75 -3.98 -9.88
C GLY A 10 1.09 -5.34 -10.09
N GLU A 11 -0.17 -5.34 -10.53
CA GLU A 11 -0.92 -6.56 -10.83
C GLU A 11 -1.53 -6.54 -12.23
N ILE A 12 -1.84 -7.74 -12.74
CA ILE A 12 -2.74 -7.96 -13.87
C ILE A 12 -3.78 -9.01 -13.50
N PHE A 13 -4.99 -8.87 -14.04
CA PHE A 13 -6.00 -9.91 -13.97
C PHE A 13 -5.78 -10.93 -15.10
N PHE A 14 -5.74 -12.21 -14.76
CA PHE A 14 -5.88 -13.26 -15.75
C PHE A 14 -7.35 -13.48 -16.09
N PHE A 15 -8.22 -13.49 -15.08
CA PHE A 15 -9.67 -13.54 -15.26
C PHE A 15 -10.40 -13.08 -13.99
N GLY A 16 -11.68 -12.70 -14.18
CA GLY A 16 -12.57 -12.37 -13.07
C GLY A 16 -12.57 -10.90 -12.65
N GLU A 17 -11.94 -9.99 -13.43
CA GLU A 17 -11.85 -8.56 -13.11
C GLU A 17 -13.20 -7.94 -12.74
N HIS A 18 -14.24 -8.16 -13.57
CA HIS A 18 -15.58 -7.64 -13.27
C HIS A 18 -16.35 -8.54 -12.30
N ALA A 19 -16.06 -9.83 -12.27
CA ALA A 19 -16.79 -10.79 -11.45
C ALA A 19 -16.44 -10.70 -9.95
N VAL A 20 -15.19 -10.29 -9.64
CA VAL A 20 -14.68 -10.21 -8.26
C VAL A 20 -15.46 -9.21 -7.41
N VAL A 21 -15.95 -8.11 -7.98
CA VAL A 21 -16.76 -7.11 -7.25
C VAL A 21 -18.13 -7.65 -6.84
N TYR A 22 -18.57 -8.73 -7.48
CA TYR A 22 -19.79 -9.47 -7.12
C TYR A 22 -19.50 -10.73 -6.29
N GLY A 23 -18.32 -10.81 -5.67
CA GLY A 23 -17.93 -11.92 -4.81
C GLY A 23 -17.61 -13.23 -5.56
N ARG A 24 -17.43 -13.18 -6.89
CA ARG A 24 -17.06 -14.34 -7.71
C ARG A 24 -15.53 -14.50 -7.73
N ARG A 25 -15.07 -15.64 -8.26
CA ARG A 25 -13.64 -15.97 -8.34
C ARG A 25 -12.92 -15.08 -9.34
N ALA A 26 -11.72 -14.67 -8.96
CA ALA A 26 -10.74 -14.03 -9.83
C ALA A 26 -9.35 -14.64 -9.61
N VAL A 27 -8.49 -14.50 -10.59
CA VAL A 27 -7.08 -14.81 -10.48
C VAL A 27 -6.29 -13.62 -11.01
N VAL A 28 -5.37 -13.15 -10.19
CA VAL A 28 -4.48 -12.04 -10.47
C VAL A 28 -3.03 -12.47 -10.35
N ALA A 29 -2.13 -11.80 -11.04
CA ALA A 29 -0.70 -12.04 -10.91
C ALA A 29 0.07 -10.73 -10.72
N ALA A 30 1.09 -10.79 -9.88
CA ALA A 30 2.07 -9.72 -9.75
C ALA A 30 2.91 -9.64 -11.02
N ILE A 31 3.21 -8.42 -11.45
CA ILE A 31 4.06 -8.16 -12.61
C ILE A 31 5.42 -7.58 -12.18
N ASP A 32 6.44 -7.76 -13.00
CA ASP A 32 7.78 -7.21 -12.76
C ASP A 32 7.84 -5.71 -13.13
N ARG A 33 6.97 -4.94 -12.50
CA ARG A 33 6.94 -3.47 -12.50
C ARG A 33 6.63 -3.01 -11.09
N TRP A 34 7.44 -2.13 -10.56
CA TRP A 34 7.49 -1.87 -9.13
C TRP A 34 7.13 -0.43 -8.79
N ILE A 35 6.54 -0.27 -7.64
CA ILE A 35 6.54 1.00 -6.91
C ILE A 35 7.52 0.86 -5.76
N THR A 36 8.49 1.75 -5.71
CA THR A 36 9.53 1.78 -4.70
C THR A 36 9.36 3.00 -3.82
N THR A 37 9.30 2.79 -2.52
CA THR A 37 9.28 3.86 -1.52
C THR A 37 10.59 3.85 -0.72
N THR A 38 11.30 4.95 -0.76
CA THR A 38 12.48 5.20 0.08
C THR A 38 12.08 6.07 1.25
N LEU A 39 12.17 5.54 2.47
CA LEU A 39 11.88 6.27 3.71
C LEU A 39 13.16 6.61 4.45
N THR A 40 13.23 7.81 4.98
CA THR A 40 14.30 8.24 5.87
C THR A 40 13.68 8.76 7.16
N LYS A 41 14.05 8.14 8.30
CA LYS A 41 13.62 8.60 9.61
C LYS A 41 14.12 10.02 9.84
N ASN A 42 13.27 10.93 10.27
CA ASN A 42 13.66 12.25 10.73
C ASN A 42 13.44 12.34 12.24
N ASN A 43 14.05 13.36 12.86
CA ASN A 43 13.87 13.66 14.28
C ASN A 43 12.79 14.74 14.49
N ASP A 44 12.17 15.17 13.41
CA ASP A 44 11.12 16.18 13.41
C ASP A 44 9.77 15.49 13.56
N GLU A 45 8.79 16.22 14.10
CA GLU A 45 7.41 15.75 14.23
C GLU A 45 6.64 15.87 12.89
N TYR A 46 7.29 15.57 11.75
CA TYR A 46 6.67 15.69 10.43
C TYR A 46 6.71 14.39 9.66
N VAL A 47 5.64 14.14 8.92
CA VAL A 47 5.55 13.12 7.88
C VAL A 47 5.46 13.83 6.54
N GLN A 48 6.46 13.59 5.69
CA GLN A 48 6.56 14.19 4.37
C GLN A 48 6.66 13.10 3.32
N ILE A 49 5.83 13.18 2.27
CA ILE A 49 5.84 12.22 1.16
C ILE A 49 5.90 13.00 -0.15
N ASN A 50 6.83 12.61 -1.01
CA ASN A 50 7.02 13.18 -2.34
C ASN A 50 6.87 12.07 -3.40
N SER A 51 6.14 12.37 -4.46
CA SER A 51 6.00 11.50 -5.62
C SER A 51 5.78 12.32 -6.88
N SER A 52 5.79 11.67 -8.04
CA SER A 52 5.39 12.30 -9.31
C SER A 52 3.91 12.75 -9.33
N LEU A 53 3.07 12.22 -8.43
CA LEU A 53 1.65 12.56 -8.32
C LEU A 53 1.36 13.66 -7.31
N GLY A 54 2.40 14.26 -6.70
CA GLY A 54 2.27 15.36 -5.77
C GLY A 54 3.02 15.18 -4.47
N THR A 55 2.62 15.94 -3.46
CA THR A 55 3.24 16.02 -2.13
C THR A 55 2.23 15.82 -1.02
N PHE A 56 2.69 15.25 0.09
CA PHE A 56 1.95 15.17 1.34
C PHE A 56 2.83 15.70 2.47
N ASN A 57 2.26 16.53 3.34
CA ASN A 57 2.93 17.06 4.51
C ASN A 57 1.93 17.09 5.68
N ALA A 58 2.30 16.46 6.79
CA ALA A 58 1.51 16.45 8.00
C ALA A 58 2.41 16.58 9.23
N LYS A 59 1.89 17.17 10.30
CA LYS A 59 2.54 17.22 11.60
C LYS A 59 1.99 16.10 12.49
N LEU A 60 2.86 15.45 13.24
CA LEU A 60 2.48 14.47 14.25
C LEU A 60 1.84 15.17 15.45
N HIS A 61 0.68 14.65 15.85
CA HIS A 61 0.02 15.01 17.10
C HIS A 61 -0.36 13.72 17.84
N GLY A 62 0.54 13.24 18.69
CA GLY A 62 0.42 11.92 19.30
C GLY A 62 0.46 10.81 18.23
N LEU A 63 -0.64 10.05 18.09
CA LEU A 63 -0.79 8.99 17.09
C LEU A 63 -1.60 9.43 15.85
N ARG A 64 -1.86 10.73 15.68
CA ARG A 64 -2.60 11.31 14.57
C ARG A 64 -1.71 12.19 13.71
N LEU A 65 -2.18 12.44 12.50
CA LEU A 65 -1.55 13.32 11.53
C LEU A 65 -2.45 14.55 11.31
N ASP A 66 -1.96 15.71 11.71
CA ASP A 66 -2.56 16.98 11.34
C ASP A 66 -2.07 17.35 9.93
N VAL A 67 -2.91 17.08 8.93
CA VAL A 67 -2.56 17.25 7.52
C VAL A 67 -2.47 18.76 7.19
N ILE A 68 -1.29 19.21 6.81
CA ILE A 68 -1.01 20.60 6.41
C ILE A 68 -1.27 20.77 4.91
N LYS A 69 -0.80 19.79 4.11
CA LYS A 69 -0.96 19.75 2.66
C LYS A 69 -1.03 18.29 2.19
N ALA A 70 -1.99 17.97 1.34
CA ALA A 70 -2.06 16.67 0.69
C ALA A 70 -2.63 16.84 -0.72
N ASP A 71 -1.88 16.41 -1.72
CA ASP A 71 -2.45 16.22 -3.05
C ASP A 71 -3.39 15.02 -3.05
N VAL A 72 -4.43 15.06 -3.88
CA VAL A 72 -5.59 14.14 -3.84
C VAL A 72 -5.19 12.65 -3.85
N HIS A 73 -4.16 12.29 -4.61
CA HIS A 73 -3.68 10.91 -4.71
C HIS A 73 -2.90 10.43 -3.47
N LEU A 74 -2.42 11.35 -2.63
CA LEU A 74 -1.62 11.04 -1.44
C LEU A 74 -2.41 11.18 -0.12
N ALA A 75 -3.57 11.84 -0.16
CA ALA A 75 -4.43 12.00 1.01
C ALA A 75 -4.81 10.66 1.70
N PRO A 76 -5.05 9.56 0.97
CA PRO A 76 -5.34 8.24 1.57
C PRO A 76 -4.28 7.72 2.52
N PHE A 77 -3.01 8.08 2.32
CA PHE A 77 -1.90 7.58 3.13
C PHE A 77 -2.00 7.98 4.60
N ALA A 78 -2.61 9.13 4.91
CA ALA A 78 -2.81 9.57 6.29
C ALA A 78 -3.52 8.49 7.13
N HIS A 79 -4.61 7.93 6.61
CA HIS A 79 -5.39 6.89 7.31
C HIS A 79 -4.59 5.61 7.53
N GLY A 80 -3.85 5.16 6.51
CA GLY A 80 -3.00 3.98 6.61
C GLY A 80 -1.89 4.14 7.66
N ILE A 81 -1.19 5.28 7.64
CA ILE A 81 -0.13 5.61 8.59
C ILE A 81 -0.67 5.70 10.02
N GLU A 82 -1.80 6.41 10.23
CA GLU A 82 -2.42 6.49 11.56
C GLU A 82 -2.88 5.13 12.09
N ARG A 83 -3.34 4.23 11.23
CA ARG A 83 -3.69 2.85 11.64
C ARG A 83 -2.47 2.10 12.17
N ILE A 84 -1.31 2.25 11.52
CA ILE A 84 -0.04 1.68 11.97
C ILE A 84 0.34 2.26 13.33
N TYR A 85 0.31 3.58 13.49
CA TYR A 85 0.65 4.23 14.74
C TYR A 85 -0.26 3.79 15.90
N LYS A 86 -1.57 3.73 15.67
CA LYS A 86 -2.54 3.24 16.66
C LYS A 86 -2.32 1.77 17.00
N ARG A 87 -2.00 0.93 16.01
CA ARG A 87 -1.75 -0.50 16.24
C ARG A 87 -0.53 -0.76 17.11
N PHE A 88 0.54 0.00 16.91
CA PHE A 88 1.79 -0.20 17.65
C PHE A 88 1.97 0.75 18.83
N GLY A 89 1.04 1.67 19.05
CA GLY A 89 1.08 2.62 20.18
C GLY A 89 2.24 3.62 20.13
N ASN A 90 2.84 3.82 18.94
CA ASN A 90 3.98 4.69 18.72
C ASN A 90 3.87 5.38 17.36
N ALA A 91 4.48 6.56 17.24
CA ALA A 91 4.55 7.32 15.99
C ALA A 91 6.00 7.75 15.72
N THR A 92 6.34 7.90 14.46
CA THR A 92 7.66 8.39 14.04
C THR A 92 7.52 9.33 12.85
N GLY A 93 8.28 10.42 12.86
CA GLY A 93 8.43 11.31 11.72
C GLY A 93 9.35 10.69 10.66
N PHE A 94 9.06 10.97 9.41
CA PHE A 94 9.88 10.50 8.28
C PHE A 94 9.67 11.36 7.03
N THR A 95 10.63 11.27 6.13
CA THR A 95 10.49 11.73 4.75
C THR A 95 10.47 10.51 3.84
N ALA A 96 9.52 10.43 2.93
CA ALA A 96 9.39 9.36 1.94
C ALA A 96 9.44 9.92 0.51
N VAL A 97 10.08 9.18 -0.39
CA VAL A 97 10.04 9.40 -1.83
C VAL A 97 9.46 8.15 -2.46
N ILE A 98 8.40 8.32 -3.26
CA ILE A 98 7.72 7.23 -3.98
C ILE A 98 8.04 7.36 -5.47
N GLU A 99 8.64 6.32 -6.02
CA GLU A 99 8.97 6.19 -7.45
C GLU A 99 8.16 5.04 -8.03
N SER A 100 7.60 5.24 -9.23
CA SER A 100 6.71 4.28 -9.89
C SER A 100 7.23 3.91 -11.28
N GLU A 101 7.35 2.61 -11.55
CA GLU A 101 7.52 2.06 -12.90
C GLU A 101 6.17 1.76 -13.58
N LEU A 102 5.06 1.88 -12.83
CA LEU A 102 3.72 1.66 -13.35
C LEU A 102 3.19 2.91 -14.05
N PRO A 103 2.64 2.78 -15.26
CA PRO A 103 1.96 3.89 -15.91
C PRO A 103 0.75 4.36 -15.10
N VAL A 104 0.50 5.66 -15.10
CA VAL A 104 -0.65 6.24 -14.40
C VAL A 104 -1.94 5.79 -15.09
N ASN A 105 -2.97 5.47 -14.31
CA ASN A 105 -4.31 5.05 -14.79
C ASN A 105 -4.30 3.82 -15.72
N SER A 106 -3.37 2.91 -15.54
CA SER A 106 -3.22 1.71 -16.37
C SER A 106 -4.01 0.48 -15.90
N GLY A 107 -4.75 0.56 -14.80
CA GLY A 107 -5.45 -0.59 -14.22
C GLY A 107 -4.52 -1.62 -13.55
N LEU A 108 -3.24 -1.30 -13.35
CA LEU A 108 -2.23 -2.21 -12.79
C LEU A 108 -2.11 -2.12 -11.25
N ALA A 109 -3.17 -1.75 -10.55
CA ALA A 109 -3.23 -1.59 -9.09
C ALA A 109 -2.16 -0.66 -8.49
N SER A 110 -1.81 0.43 -9.20
CA SER A 110 -0.77 1.37 -8.74
C SER A 110 -1.08 2.00 -7.38
N SER A 111 -2.35 2.22 -7.04
CA SER A 111 -2.78 2.73 -5.74
C SER A 111 -2.45 1.74 -4.62
N ALA A 112 -2.85 0.47 -4.76
CA ALA A 112 -2.58 -0.59 -3.79
C ALA A 112 -1.06 -0.82 -3.64
N ALA A 113 -0.31 -0.85 -4.76
CA ALA A 113 1.15 -0.99 -4.74
C ALA A 113 1.84 0.19 -4.02
N SER A 114 1.37 1.43 -4.24
CA SER A 114 1.88 2.61 -3.51
C SER A 114 1.61 2.49 -2.01
N SER A 115 0.38 2.13 -1.65
CA SER A 115 -0.01 1.92 -0.25
C SER A 115 0.80 0.80 0.39
N ALA A 116 0.95 -0.36 -0.28
CA ALA A 116 1.72 -1.49 0.23
C ALA A 116 3.20 -1.15 0.43
N SER A 117 3.84 -0.48 -0.54
CA SER A 117 5.25 -0.08 -0.42
C SER A 117 5.46 0.96 0.68
N LEU A 118 4.61 1.98 0.78
CA LEU A 118 4.73 3.01 1.81
C LEU A 118 4.47 2.43 3.21
N LEU A 119 3.33 1.76 3.41
CA LEU A 119 2.93 1.27 4.73
C LEU A 119 3.87 0.15 5.22
N GLY A 120 4.33 -0.73 4.34
CA GLY A 120 5.36 -1.72 4.65
C GLY A 120 6.67 -1.06 5.08
N GLY A 121 7.06 0.00 4.38
CA GLY A 121 8.24 0.81 4.74
C GLY A 121 8.11 1.50 6.10
N VAL A 122 6.93 2.06 6.43
CA VAL A 122 6.67 2.68 7.74
C VAL A 122 6.76 1.65 8.87
N ILE A 123 6.18 0.46 8.67
CA ILE A 123 6.25 -0.64 9.65
C ILE A 123 7.71 -1.05 9.90
N ALA A 124 8.49 -1.23 8.83
CA ALA A 124 9.92 -1.56 8.93
C ALA A 124 10.74 -0.42 9.59
N LEU A 125 10.41 0.85 9.31
CA LEU A 125 11.06 2.01 9.93
C LEU A 125 10.84 2.08 11.45
N MET A 126 9.74 1.49 11.92
CA MET A 126 9.40 1.37 13.34
C MET A 126 9.97 0.10 14.00
N ASP A 127 10.75 -0.70 13.28
CA ASP A 127 11.25 -2.02 13.71
C ASP A 127 10.11 -2.96 14.13
N LYS A 128 9.00 -2.96 13.34
CA LYS A 128 7.82 -3.80 13.54
C LYS A 128 7.59 -4.72 12.35
N THR A 129 6.75 -5.71 12.56
CA THR A 129 6.30 -6.66 11.52
C THR A 129 4.79 -6.87 11.59
N LEU A 130 4.19 -7.20 10.47
CA LEU A 130 2.82 -7.69 10.36
C LEU A 130 2.81 -9.02 9.60
N SER A 131 1.78 -9.83 9.82
CA SER A 131 1.49 -10.94 8.94
C SER A 131 1.11 -10.44 7.54
N GLU A 132 1.29 -11.28 6.51
CA GLU A 132 0.84 -10.94 5.14
C GLU A 132 -0.67 -10.61 5.12
N GLU A 133 -1.49 -11.40 5.83
CA GLU A 133 -2.93 -11.18 5.94
C GLU A 133 -3.28 -9.83 6.57
N ASP A 134 -2.66 -9.47 7.69
CA ASP A 134 -2.84 -8.17 8.33
C ASP A 134 -2.42 -7.02 7.41
N MET A 135 -1.33 -7.22 6.65
CA MET A 135 -0.83 -6.22 5.71
C MET A 135 -1.80 -6.03 4.54
N VAL A 136 -2.35 -7.11 3.97
CA VAL A 136 -3.38 -7.04 2.92
C VAL A 136 -4.59 -6.25 3.42
N HIS A 137 -5.08 -6.57 4.62
CA HIS A 137 -6.22 -5.85 5.19
C HIS A 137 -5.90 -4.39 5.51
N LEU A 138 -4.69 -4.07 5.95
CA LEU A 138 -4.27 -2.69 6.19
C LEU A 138 -4.29 -1.87 4.89
N VAL A 139 -3.70 -2.40 3.81
CA VAL A 139 -3.67 -1.76 2.49
C VAL A 139 -5.10 -1.57 1.98
N PHE A 140 -5.91 -2.62 1.99
CA PHE A 140 -7.29 -2.59 1.53
C PHE A 140 -8.14 -1.53 2.26
N ARG A 141 -8.06 -1.50 3.59
CA ARG A 141 -8.80 -0.52 4.38
C ARG A 141 -8.34 0.91 4.13
N SER A 142 -7.06 1.13 3.86
CA SER A 142 -6.54 2.47 3.55
C SER A 142 -7.11 3.02 2.25
N GLU A 143 -7.43 2.16 1.28
CA GLU A 143 -8.05 2.54 0.01
C GLU A 143 -9.57 2.72 0.14
N ILE A 144 -10.28 1.76 0.77
CA ILE A 144 -11.74 1.76 0.89
C ILE A 144 -12.25 2.93 1.73
N ASP A 145 -11.54 3.36 2.76
CA ASP A 145 -11.95 4.50 3.58
C ASP A 145 -12.22 5.77 2.73
N ILE A 146 -11.60 5.86 1.56
CA ILE A 146 -11.72 7.02 0.66
C ILE A 146 -12.54 6.69 -0.58
N GLN A 147 -12.25 5.58 -1.26
CA GLN A 147 -12.89 5.25 -2.52
C GLN A 147 -14.30 4.66 -2.35
N LYS A 148 -14.65 4.18 -1.13
CA LYS A 148 -15.94 3.56 -0.77
C LYS A 148 -16.27 2.26 -1.52
N ILE A 149 -15.63 1.98 -2.64
CA ILE A 149 -15.83 0.81 -3.49
C ILE A 149 -14.47 0.29 -3.94
N GLY A 150 -14.26 -1.01 -3.86
CA GLY A 150 -13.03 -1.66 -4.33
C GLY A 150 -13.04 -3.16 -4.05
N SER A 151 -12.18 -3.90 -4.72
CA SER A 151 -11.93 -5.31 -4.41
C SER A 151 -10.62 -5.44 -3.66
N ILE A 152 -10.50 -6.52 -2.88
CA ILE A 152 -9.28 -6.83 -2.15
C ILE A 152 -8.12 -7.30 -3.06
N SER A 153 -8.39 -7.49 -4.38
CA SER A 153 -7.43 -8.07 -5.32
C SER A 153 -6.11 -7.32 -5.37
N GLY A 154 -6.15 -6.00 -5.61
CA GLY A 154 -4.95 -5.18 -5.67
C GLY A 154 -4.12 -5.28 -4.39
N SER A 155 -4.78 -5.17 -3.25
CA SER A 155 -4.12 -5.28 -1.95
C SER A 155 -3.52 -6.66 -1.71
N ALA A 156 -4.25 -7.73 -2.07
CA ALA A 156 -3.76 -9.10 -1.92
C ALA A 156 -2.57 -9.38 -2.85
N CYS A 157 -2.69 -9.02 -4.13
CA CYS A 157 -1.64 -9.30 -5.11
C CYS A 157 -0.35 -8.52 -4.82
N THR A 158 -0.47 -7.22 -4.50
CA THR A 158 0.69 -6.36 -4.23
C THR A 158 1.45 -6.73 -2.95
N VAL A 159 0.78 -7.36 -1.98
CA VAL A 159 1.40 -7.84 -0.72
C VAL A 159 1.91 -9.27 -0.87
N LEU A 160 1.06 -10.21 -1.31
CA LEU A 160 1.39 -11.64 -1.40
C LEU A 160 2.37 -11.94 -2.53
N ARG A 161 2.30 -11.18 -3.63
CA ARG A 161 3.06 -11.41 -4.86
C ARG A 161 2.73 -12.77 -5.53
N GLY A 162 3.37 -13.07 -6.66
CA GLY A 162 3.08 -14.29 -7.40
C GLY A 162 1.67 -14.30 -7.99
N VAL A 163 1.06 -15.48 -8.09
CA VAL A 163 -0.32 -15.66 -8.55
C VAL A 163 -1.24 -15.79 -7.35
N VAL A 164 -2.34 -15.04 -7.35
CA VAL A 164 -3.27 -14.98 -6.21
C VAL A 164 -4.69 -15.28 -6.67
N GLY A 165 -5.31 -16.25 -6.01
CA GLY A 165 -6.73 -16.57 -6.13
C GLY A 165 -7.55 -15.72 -5.17
N ILE A 166 -8.70 -15.20 -5.65
CA ILE A 166 -9.58 -14.33 -4.87
C ILE A 166 -11.02 -14.83 -4.98
N THR A 167 -11.74 -14.83 -3.85
CA THR A 167 -13.17 -15.12 -3.83
C THR A 167 -13.83 -14.25 -2.74
N GLY A 168 -14.55 -13.22 -3.16
CA GLY A 168 -15.07 -12.22 -2.21
C GLY A 168 -13.92 -11.53 -1.48
N ASN A 169 -13.89 -11.64 -0.15
CA ASN A 169 -12.82 -11.11 0.68
C ASN A 169 -11.74 -12.16 1.05
N ASN A 170 -11.88 -13.39 0.57
CA ASN A 170 -10.88 -14.43 0.78
C ASN A 170 -9.83 -14.39 -0.33
N PHE A 171 -8.59 -14.59 0.03
CA PHE A 171 -7.45 -14.60 -0.90
C PHE A 171 -6.42 -15.63 -0.47
N ASN A 172 -5.75 -16.22 -1.43
CA ASN A 172 -4.64 -17.15 -1.18
C ASN A 172 -3.65 -17.11 -2.35
N ARG A 173 -2.37 -17.30 -2.03
CA ARG A 173 -1.35 -17.49 -3.06
C ARG A 173 -1.54 -18.86 -3.69
N LEU A 174 -1.35 -18.94 -4.99
CA LEU A 174 -1.40 -20.18 -5.77
C LEU A 174 0.04 -20.59 -6.09
N ASP A 175 0.70 -21.21 -5.11
CA ASP A 175 2.14 -21.47 -5.14
C ASP A 175 2.57 -22.50 -6.22
N ASP A 176 1.62 -23.32 -6.70
CA ASP A 176 1.86 -24.32 -7.75
C ASP A 176 1.85 -23.74 -9.18
N ILE A 177 1.53 -22.44 -9.32
CA ILE A 177 1.48 -21.75 -10.62
C ILE A 177 2.74 -20.92 -10.78
N VAL A 178 3.59 -21.31 -11.73
CA VAL A 178 4.74 -20.53 -12.18
C VAL A 178 4.34 -19.79 -13.44
N VAL A 179 4.51 -18.47 -13.44
CA VAL A 179 4.33 -17.61 -14.63
C VAL A 179 5.73 -17.25 -15.11
N GLU A 180 6.12 -17.78 -16.29
CA GLU A 180 7.38 -17.46 -16.96
C GLU A 180 7.25 -16.22 -17.84
#